data_39a51f8838bfef420f780ef1e5b554c0
#
_entry.id   39a51f8838bfef420f780ef1e5b554c0
#
_cell.length_a   1.000
_cell.length_b   1.000
_cell.length_c   1.000
_cell.angle_alpha   90.00
_cell.angle_beta   90.00
_cell.angle_gamma   90.00
#
_symmetry.space_group_name_H-M   'P 1'
#
loop_
_entity.id
_entity.type
_entity.pdbx_description
1 polymer ?
#
loop_
_entity_poly.entity_id
_entity_poly.type
_entity_poly.pdbx_seq_one_letter_code
_entity_poly.pdbx_strand_id
1 'polypeptide(L)'
;MPYTKEELAVLLSGSKPLQLAGCDLSKADLNEADLSKANLSGANLSGAFLDQARLRYADLTKANLEDASLRKANLHGATLAEADLSDSDLRGADLSGAKLNHANLSFSNMTDANLAGADLQGAKYNRHTHWPADFEVQAAGVIMVK
;
A
#
# COMPACT_ATOMS: atom_id res chain seq x y z
N MET A 1 20.48 -1.15 -0.49
CA MET A 1 20.53 -2.45 0.19
C MET A 1 19.44 -2.47 1.25
N PRO A 2 18.70 -3.55 1.38
CA PRO A 2 17.67 -3.64 2.42
C PRO A 2 18.33 -3.57 3.81
N TYR A 3 17.64 -2.96 4.76
CA TYR A 3 18.08 -2.87 6.15
C TYR A 3 18.22 -4.24 6.79
N THR A 4 19.22 -4.44 7.64
CA THR A 4 19.23 -5.58 8.56
C THR A 4 18.07 -5.46 9.55
N LYS A 5 17.76 -6.55 10.25
CA LYS A 5 16.70 -6.54 11.28
C LYS A 5 16.99 -5.53 12.38
N GLU A 6 18.24 -5.42 12.78
CA GLU A 6 18.69 -4.47 13.81
C GLU A 6 18.61 -3.02 13.33
N GLU A 7 19.07 -2.73 12.12
CA GLU A 7 18.98 -1.40 11.50
C GLU A 7 17.52 -0.97 11.34
N LEU A 8 16.65 -1.89 10.91
CA LEU A 8 15.23 -1.63 10.78
C LEU A 8 14.58 -1.31 12.13
N ALA A 9 14.92 -2.06 13.20
CA ALA A 9 14.42 -1.80 14.55
C ALA A 9 14.82 -0.40 15.03
N VAL A 10 16.06 0.02 14.80
CA VAL A 10 16.53 1.38 15.13
C VAL A 10 15.75 2.43 14.33
N LEU A 11 15.58 2.21 13.02
CA LEU A 11 14.85 3.12 12.15
C LEU A 11 13.40 3.31 12.64
N LEU A 12 12.71 2.22 12.95
CA LEU A 12 11.32 2.25 13.39
C LEU A 12 11.12 2.85 14.79
N SER A 13 12.18 2.89 15.61
CA SER A 13 12.17 3.52 16.94
C SER A 13 12.36 5.03 16.91
N GLY A 14 12.59 5.60 15.73
CA GLY A 14 12.82 7.03 15.52
C GLY A 14 11.63 7.91 15.88
N SER A 15 11.85 9.22 15.84
CA SER A 15 10.80 10.21 16.09
C SER A 15 9.67 10.10 15.07
N LYS A 16 8.43 10.13 15.54
CA LYS A 16 7.23 10.07 14.70
C LYS A 16 6.78 11.49 14.25
N PRO A 17 6.23 11.66 13.05
CA PRO A 17 6.11 10.65 11.99
C PRO A 17 7.45 10.35 11.32
N LEU A 18 7.67 9.08 10.96
CA LEU A 18 8.91 8.64 10.34
C LEU A 18 9.11 9.27 8.95
N GLN A 19 10.35 9.67 8.64
CA GLN A 19 10.74 10.21 7.34
C GLN A 19 11.54 9.15 6.57
N LEU A 20 10.85 8.42 5.70
CA LEU A 20 11.37 7.25 4.98
C LEU A 20 11.27 7.42 3.45
N ALA A 21 11.13 8.66 2.99
CA ALA A 21 11.01 8.96 1.56
C ALA A 21 12.23 8.42 0.79
N GLY A 22 11.96 7.68 -0.29
CA GLY A 22 12.99 7.10 -1.14
C GLY A 22 13.85 6.00 -0.50
N CYS A 23 13.56 5.58 0.74
CA CYS A 23 14.31 4.50 1.39
C CYS A 23 14.11 3.16 0.67
N ASP A 24 15.16 2.34 0.65
CA ASP A 24 15.05 0.95 0.22
C ASP A 24 14.64 0.05 1.40
N LEU A 25 13.35 -0.27 1.45
CA LEU A 25 12.72 -1.16 2.42
C LEU A 25 12.25 -2.46 1.76
N SER A 26 12.85 -2.82 0.61
CA SER A 26 12.50 -4.03 -0.11
C SER A 26 12.69 -5.27 0.76
N LYS A 27 11.70 -6.15 0.76
CA LYS A 27 11.66 -7.39 1.55
C LYS A 27 11.79 -7.17 3.07
N ALA A 28 11.65 -5.94 3.56
CA ALA A 28 11.72 -5.64 4.98
C ALA A 28 10.54 -6.30 5.73
N ASP A 29 10.80 -6.79 6.93
CA ASP A 29 9.76 -7.24 7.85
C ASP A 29 9.23 -6.04 8.63
N LEU A 30 8.09 -5.52 8.18
CA LEU A 30 7.36 -4.39 8.74
C LEU A 30 5.98 -4.83 9.27
N ASN A 31 5.81 -6.14 9.53
CA ASN A 31 4.58 -6.64 10.09
C ASN A 31 4.26 -5.93 11.41
N GLU A 32 2.99 -5.52 11.55
CA GLU A 32 2.48 -4.80 12.73
C GLU A 32 3.20 -3.46 13.04
N ALA A 33 4.13 -3.02 12.19
CA ALA A 33 4.86 -1.77 12.40
C ALA A 33 3.94 -0.55 12.45
N ASP A 34 4.27 0.43 13.30
CA ASP A 34 3.58 1.72 13.33
C ASP A 34 4.25 2.71 12.38
N LEU A 35 3.67 2.82 11.21
CA LEU A 35 4.04 3.72 10.13
C LEU A 35 2.97 4.81 9.92
N SER A 36 2.14 5.07 10.95
CA SER A 36 1.08 6.07 10.86
C SER A 36 1.68 7.45 10.57
N LYS A 37 1.12 8.13 9.56
CA LYS A 37 1.57 9.43 9.05
C LYS A 37 3.02 9.45 8.55
N ALA A 38 3.68 8.30 8.39
CA ALA A 38 5.03 8.23 7.86
C ALA A 38 5.09 8.79 6.43
N ASN A 39 6.20 9.45 6.11
CA ASN A 39 6.52 9.82 4.74
C ASN A 39 7.31 8.67 4.10
N LEU A 40 6.63 7.91 3.25
CA LEU A 40 7.17 6.79 2.46
C LEU A 40 7.14 7.10 0.97
N SER A 41 7.03 8.38 0.59
CA SER A 41 6.94 8.77 -0.81
C SER A 41 8.16 8.30 -1.60
N GLY A 42 7.92 7.61 -2.71
CA GLY A 42 8.96 7.03 -3.55
C GLY A 42 9.78 5.92 -2.89
N ALA A 43 9.42 5.43 -1.71
CA ALA A 43 10.13 4.33 -1.07
C ALA A 43 9.99 3.03 -1.86
N ASN A 44 11.02 2.20 -1.84
CA ASN A 44 10.97 0.86 -2.37
C ASN A 44 10.55 -0.13 -1.27
N LEU A 45 9.32 -0.61 -1.35
CA LEU A 45 8.70 -1.59 -0.45
C LEU A 45 8.42 -2.91 -1.18
N SER A 46 9.08 -3.16 -2.32
CA SER A 46 8.82 -4.37 -3.12
C SER A 46 9.09 -5.63 -2.30
N GLY A 47 8.13 -6.55 -2.31
CA GLY A 47 8.18 -7.79 -1.54
C GLY A 47 8.23 -7.60 -0.03
N ALA A 48 7.98 -6.41 0.51
CA ALA A 48 7.96 -6.16 1.95
C ALA A 48 6.78 -6.85 2.64
N PHE A 49 6.96 -7.21 3.90
CA PHE A 49 5.93 -7.78 4.76
C PHE A 49 5.34 -6.67 5.63
N LEU A 50 4.10 -6.31 5.37
CA LEU A 50 3.36 -5.22 6.02
C LEU A 50 2.03 -5.69 6.62
N ASP A 51 1.91 -7.01 6.90
CA ASP A 51 0.69 -7.54 7.46
C ASP A 51 0.35 -6.87 8.78
N GLN A 52 -0.89 -6.40 8.91
CA GLN A 52 -1.39 -5.68 10.08
C GLN A 52 -0.61 -4.39 10.42
N ALA A 53 0.23 -3.89 9.52
CA ALA A 53 0.92 -2.61 9.72
C ALA A 53 -0.07 -1.45 9.84
N ARG A 54 0.25 -0.47 10.66
CA ARG A 54 -0.51 0.77 10.80
C ARG A 54 0.07 1.83 9.89
N LEU A 55 -0.64 2.11 8.79
CA LEU A 55 -0.27 3.05 7.73
C LEU A 55 -1.29 4.20 7.60
N ARG A 56 -2.06 4.45 8.67
CA ARG A 56 -3.08 5.51 8.64
C ARG A 56 -2.45 6.85 8.29
N TYR A 57 -3.01 7.50 7.26
CA TYR A 57 -2.56 8.80 6.76
C TYR A 57 -1.08 8.82 6.33
N ALA A 58 -0.45 7.69 6.09
CA ALA A 58 0.89 7.64 5.52
C ALA A 58 0.91 8.18 4.09
N ASP A 59 2.02 8.78 3.71
CA ASP A 59 2.27 9.17 2.32
C ASP A 59 3.11 8.10 1.62
N LEU A 60 2.47 7.35 0.73
CA LEU A 60 3.03 6.32 -0.12
C LEU A 60 3.01 6.74 -1.60
N THR A 61 2.94 8.05 -1.87
CA THR A 61 2.93 8.56 -3.24
C THR A 61 4.13 8.02 -4.01
N LYS A 62 3.87 7.39 -5.16
CA LYS A 62 4.90 6.77 -6.03
C LYS A 62 5.75 5.69 -5.35
N ALA A 63 5.34 5.16 -4.21
CA ALA A 63 6.04 4.04 -3.59
C ALA A 63 5.91 2.78 -4.45
N ASN A 64 6.94 1.95 -4.43
CA ASN A 64 6.90 0.63 -5.04
C ASN A 64 6.51 -0.41 -3.99
N LEU A 65 5.30 -0.98 -4.12
CA LEU A 65 4.73 -2.01 -3.27
C LEU A 65 4.49 -3.32 -4.06
N GLU A 66 5.17 -3.48 -5.19
CA GLU A 66 5.09 -4.70 -6.00
C GLU A 66 5.38 -5.94 -5.15
N ASP A 67 4.52 -6.96 -5.25
CA ASP A 67 4.66 -8.23 -4.52
C ASP A 67 4.67 -8.08 -2.98
N ALA A 68 4.24 -6.93 -2.43
CA ALA A 68 4.19 -6.70 -1.00
C ALA A 68 2.98 -7.40 -0.36
N SER A 69 3.13 -7.87 0.88
CA SER A 69 2.03 -8.37 1.70
C SER A 69 1.51 -7.28 2.63
N LEU A 70 0.24 -6.91 2.48
CA LEU A 70 -0.46 -5.86 3.24
C LEU A 70 -1.74 -6.40 3.88
N ARG A 71 -1.78 -7.69 4.18
CA ARG A 71 -2.98 -8.33 4.72
C ARG A 71 -3.40 -7.68 6.03
N LYS A 72 -4.67 -7.26 6.10
CA LYS A 72 -5.24 -6.59 7.27
C LYS A 72 -4.49 -5.32 7.69
N ALA A 73 -3.65 -4.75 6.82
CA ALA A 73 -3.01 -3.47 7.08
C ALA A 73 -4.05 -2.34 7.17
N ASN A 74 -3.78 -1.35 8.00
CA ASN A 74 -4.64 -0.17 8.12
C ASN A 74 -4.07 0.99 7.29
N LEU A 75 -4.63 1.20 6.11
CA LEU A 75 -4.28 2.25 5.16
C LEU A 75 -5.34 3.36 5.13
N HIS A 76 -6.17 3.47 6.17
CA HIS A 76 -7.21 4.49 6.21
C HIS A 76 -6.62 5.89 5.96
N GLY A 77 -7.16 6.59 4.96
CA GLY A 77 -6.74 7.93 4.59
C GLY A 77 -5.31 8.06 4.06
N ALA A 78 -4.62 6.94 3.80
CA ALA A 78 -3.27 6.98 3.22
C ALA A 78 -3.29 7.52 1.78
N THR A 79 -2.20 8.13 1.36
CA THR A 79 -1.99 8.57 -0.03
C THR A 79 -1.13 7.55 -0.76
N LEU A 80 -1.72 6.90 -1.78
CA LEU A 80 -1.08 5.89 -2.64
C LEU A 80 -1.12 6.35 -4.12
N ALA A 81 -1.18 7.67 -4.34
CA ALA A 81 -1.22 8.22 -5.69
C ALA A 81 0.00 7.76 -6.50
N GLU A 82 -0.23 7.23 -7.69
CA GLU A 82 0.79 6.70 -8.59
C GLU A 82 1.66 5.57 -7.99
N ALA A 83 1.28 4.97 -6.86
CA ALA A 83 2.00 3.85 -6.26
C ALA A 83 1.86 2.58 -7.14
N ASP A 84 2.88 1.74 -7.12
CA ASP A 84 2.81 0.42 -7.74
C ASP A 84 2.43 -0.62 -6.69
N LEU A 85 1.22 -1.17 -6.81
CA LEU A 85 0.64 -2.22 -5.96
C LEU A 85 0.43 -3.51 -6.77
N SER A 86 1.12 -3.65 -7.91
CA SER A 86 0.99 -4.86 -8.71
C SER A 86 1.43 -6.09 -7.93
N ASP A 87 0.73 -7.20 -8.16
CA ASP A 87 0.97 -8.48 -7.48
C ASP A 87 0.86 -8.44 -5.95
N SER A 88 0.43 -7.34 -5.34
CA SER A 88 0.33 -7.21 -3.89
C SER A 88 -0.87 -7.94 -3.28
N ASP A 89 -0.72 -8.36 -2.03
CA ASP A 89 -1.78 -8.99 -1.24
C ASP A 89 -2.39 -7.99 -0.25
N LEU A 90 -3.55 -7.45 -0.58
CA LEU A 90 -4.29 -6.46 0.22
C LEU A 90 -5.53 -7.07 0.91
N ARG A 91 -5.58 -8.40 1.06
CA ARG A 91 -6.76 -9.06 1.64
C ARG A 91 -7.08 -8.54 3.03
N GLY A 92 -8.31 -8.10 3.20
CA GLY A 92 -8.80 -7.58 4.48
C GLY A 92 -8.20 -6.23 4.89
N ALA A 93 -7.43 -5.56 4.03
CA ALA A 93 -6.86 -4.25 4.32
C ALA A 93 -7.95 -3.17 4.43
N ASP A 94 -7.74 -2.19 5.28
CA ASP A 94 -8.59 -1.00 5.36
C ASP A 94 -8.01 0.12 4.49
N LEU A 95 -8.60 0.31 3.33
CA LEU A 95 -8.26 1.37 2.35
C LEU A 95 -9.32 2.48 2.35
N SER A 96 -10.17 2.55 3.38
CA SER A 96 -11.22 3.57 3.44
C SER A 96 -10.64 4.98 3.39
N GLY A 97 -11.19 5.80 2.50
CA GLY A 97 -10.71 7.16 2.28
C GLY A 97 -9.29 7.29 1.72
N ALA A 98 -8.64 6.20 1.34
CA ALA A 98 -7.31 6.22 0.73
C ALA A 98 -7.34 6.85 -0.67
N LYS A 99 -6.25 7.51 -1.06
CA LYS A 99 -6.07 8.11 -2.38
C LYS A 99 -5.23 7.17 -3.24
N LEU A 100 -5.88 6.45 -4.15
CA LEU A 100 -5.26 5.45 -5.06
C LEU A 100 -5.26 5.95 -6.51
N ASN A 101 -5.45 7.24 -6.73
CA ASN A 101 -5.51 7.79 -8.07
C ASN A 101 -4.22 7.48 -8.85
N HIS A 102 -4.40 6.95 -10.04
CA HIS A 102 -3.33 6.49 -10.95
C HIS A 102 -2.42 5.37 -10.39
N ALA A 103 -2.77 4.72 -9.28
CA ALA A 103 -2.05 3.56 -8.77
C ALA A 103 -2.15 2.37 -9.74
N ASN A 104 -1.16 1.49 -9.73
CA ASN A 104 -1.20 0.22 -10.46
C ASN A 104 -1.66 -0.91 -9.52
N LEU A 105 -2.83 -1.47 -9.78
CA LEU A 105 -3.46 -2.55 -9.03
C LEU A 105 -3.51 -3.87 -9.81
N SER A 106 -2.75 -3.97 -10.91
CA SER A 106 -2.74 -5.18 -11.74
C SER A 106 -2.29 -6.39 -10.91
N PHE A 107 -2.98 -7.51 -11.03
CA PHE A 107 -2.72 -8.75 -10.30
C PHE A 107 -2.87 -8.65 -8.76
N SER A 108 -3.25 -7.52 -8.21
CA SER A 108 -3.43 -7.38 -6.75
C SER A 108 -4.66 -8.13 -6.26
N ASN A 109 -4.62 -8.56 -4.99
CA ASN A 109 -5.74 -9.21 -4.34
C ASN A 109 -6.30 -8.33 -3.22
N MET A 110 -7.49 -7.76 -3.45
CA MET A 110 -8.21 -6.89 -2.50
C MET A 110 -9.46 -7.59 -1.93
N THR A 111 -9.50 -8.92 -1.94
CA THR A 111 -10.62 -9.66 -1.34
C THR A 111 -10.82 -9.21 0.11
N ASP A 112 -12.07 -8.91 0.48
CA ASP A 112 -12.44 -8.42 1.81
C ASP A 112 -11.79 -7.09 2.23
N ALA A 113 -11.12 -6.37 1.34
CA ALA A 113 -10.61 -5.03 1.63
C ALA A 113 -11.76 -4.01 1.72
N ASN A 114 -11.60 -3.00 2.56
CA ASN A 114 -12.54 -1.89 2.67
C ASN A 114 -12.08 -0.73 1.78
N LEU A 115 -12.81 -0.46 0.71
CA LEU A 115 -12.56 0.64 -0.24
C LEU A 115 -13.54 1.80 -0.09
N ALA A 116 -14.28 1.88 1.02
CA ALA A 116 -15.29 2.92 1.24
C ALA A 116 -14.66 4.33 1.16
N GLY A 117 -15.14 5.16 0.24
CA GLY A 117 -14.64 6.52 0.05
C GLY A 117 -13.22 6.61 -0.54
N ALA A 118 -12.63 5.51 -0.99
CA ALA A 118 -11.34 5.54 -1.66
C ALA A 118 -11.44 6.23 -3.04
N ASP A 119 -10.42 7.02 -3.38
CA ASP A 119 -10.28 7.62 -4.70
C ASP A 119 -9.43 6.74 -5.60
N LEU A 120 -10.06 6.11 -6.57
CA LEU A 120 -9.44 5.18 -7.54
C LEU A 120 -9.36 5.78 -8.94
N GLN A 121 -9.60 7.07 -9.10
CA GLN A 121 -9.61 7.71 -10.42
C GLN A 121 -8.31 7.45 -11.18
N GLY A 122 -8.41 6.85 -12.36
CA GLY A 122 -7.26 6.53 -13.20
C GLY A 122 -6.38 5.38 -12.72
N ALA A 123 -6.73 4.71 -11.62
CA ALA A 123 -6.01 3.52 -11.17
C ALA A 123 -6.13 2.41 -12.23
N LYS A 124 -5.04 1.69 -12.45
CA LYS A 124 -4.95 0.60 -13.43
C LYS A 124 -5.21 -0.74 -12.78
N TYR A 125 -5.94 -1.60 -13.46
CA TYR A 125 -6.19 -2.98 -13.05
C TYR A 125 -6.23 -3.90 -14.27
N ASN A 126 -6.15 -5.21 -14.06
CA ASN A 126 -6.31 -6.19 -15.12
C ASN A 126 -7.30 -7.30 -14.73
N ARG A 127 -7.50 -8.27 -15.63
CA ARG A 127 -8.44 -9.39 -15.40
C ARG A 127 -8.10 -10.27 -14.19
N HIS A 128 -6.87 -10.17 -13.68
CA HIS A 128 -6.39 -10.93 -12.51
C HIS A 128 -6.46 -10.15 -11.21
N THR A 129 -6.88 -8.89 -11.26
CA THR A 129 -7.13 -8.09 -10.06
C THR A 129 -8.38 -8.61 -9.36
N HIS A 130 -8.27 -8.93 -8.07
CA HIS A 130 -9.40 -9.38 -7.25
C HIS A 130 -9.92 -8.23 -6.42
N TRP A 131 -11.15 -7.82 -6.70
CA TRP A 131 -11.86 -6.76 -6.00
C TRP A 131 -12.70 -7.32 -4.84
N PRO A 132 -13.06 -6.51 -3.82
CA PRO A 132 -14.07 -6.92 -2.84
C PRO A 132 -15.40 -7.27 -3.52
N ALA A 133 -16.16 -8.22 -2.95
CA ALA A 133 -17.35 -8.82 -3.57
C ALA A 133 -18.39 -7.79 -4.05
N ASP A 134 -18.64 -6.74 -3.27
CA ASP A 134 -19.68 -5.75 -3.57
C ASP A 134 -19.12 -4.44 -4.16
N PHE A 135 -17.88 -4.46 -4.66
CA PHE A 135 -17.25 -3.26 -5.19
C PHE A 135 -17.68 -2.97 -6.63
N GLU A 136 -18.17 -1.76 -6.88
CA GLU A 136 -18.64 -1.30 -8.19
C GLU A 136 -17.45 -0.81 -9.05
N VAL A 137 -16.71 -1.73 -9.64
CA VAL A 137 -15.47 -1.45 -10.41
C VAL A 137 -15.70 -0.41 -11.50
N GLN A 138 -16.79 -0.52 -12.25
CA GLN A 138 -17.07 0.37 -13.39
C GLN A 138 -17.38 1.81 -12.97
N ALA A 139 -17.90 2.01 -11.76
CA ALA A 139 -18.22 3.33 -11.24
C ALA A 139 -17.00 4.04 -10.62
N ALA A 140 -15.89 3.34 -10.39
CA ALA A 140 -14.73 3.83 -9.65
C ALA A 140 -13.74 4.65 -10.48
N GLY A 141 -13.96 4.81 -11.79
CA GLY A 141 -13.05 5.55 -12.68
C GLY A 141 -11.72 4.86 -12.95
N VAL A 142 -11.66 3.54 -12.71
CA VAL A 142 -10.47 2.71 -12.94
C VAL A 142 -10.28 2.37 -14.42
N ILE A 143 -9.04 2.07 -14.80
CA ILE A 143 -8.66 1.79 -16.20
C ILE A 143 -8.21 0.34 -16.30
N MET A 144 -8.96 -0.47 -17.08
CA MET A 144 -8.56 -1.84 -17.35
C MET A 144 -7.38 -1.85 -18.34
N VAL A 145 -6.31 -2.52 -17.96
CA VAL A 145 -5.14 -2.77 -18.79
C VAL A 145 -5.06 -4.25 -19.19
N LYS A 146 -4.32 -4.55 -20.26
CA LYS A 146 -4.21 -5.93 -20.79
C LYS A 146 -3.32 -6.79 -19.90
#